data_f3ea31f3930e1edc8e8008cc5b9a6ccc
#
_entry.id   f3ea31f3930e1edc8e8008cc5b9a6ccc
#
_cell.length_a   1.000
_cell.length_b   1.000
_cell.length_c   1.000
_cell.angle_alpha   90.00
_cell.angle_beta   90.00
_cell.angle_gamma   90.00
#
_symmetry.space_group_name_H-M   'P 1'
#
loop_
_entity.id
_entity.type
_entity.pdbx_description
1 polymer ?
#
loop_
_entity_poly.entity_id
_entity_poly.type
_entity_poly.pdbx_seq_one_letter_code
_entity_poly.pdbx_strand_id
1 'polypeptide(L)'
;MHSPHTLDVNQHNFRDVLANSVHQPILFYFWAPMSDESAQLVPQLQQLAQQYGGAFQLATLNCQEEQSIAAQFGIQALPTIALFINGQPVDGLGGPQSIEAIQEMLTRHLLSQEERAIQQALQMVSEQQYEQALPLLIELDEPWKTQAEVKLALAECLLANRRFDEAKEQLSAIPLEYQDGYYKRLIAQVELYEQAADSPEIQALESTLSQNPTDAKMANELASQYHQVQRDEEALDLLWRFLKNDLNTLEGEMKKTFMDILSTLGQGNPIASRYRRQLYSLLY
;
A
#
# COMPACT_ATOMS: atom_id res chain seq x y z
N MET A 1 -31.29 -7.33 9.00
CA MET A 1 -29.91 -7.66 8.55
C MET A 1 -28.97 -6.84 9.43
N HIS A 2 -28.15 -7.48 10.25
CA HIS A 2 -27.16 -6.75 11.06
C HIS A 2 -26.06 -6.25 10.13
N SER A 3 -25.83 -4.95 10.14
CA SER A 3 -24.68 -4.38 9.42
C SER A 3 -23.40 -4.83 10.14
N PRO A 4 -22.31 -5.19 9.45
CA PRO A 4 -21.08 -5.68 10.09
C PRO A 4 -20.45 -4.66 11.05
N HIS A 5 -20.81 -3.39 10.94
CA HIS A 5 -20.27 -2.30 11.78
C HIS A 5 -21.28 -1.75 12.79
N THR A 6 -22.40 -2.45 13.03
CA THR A 6 -23.44 -2.02 13.98
C THR A 6 -23.76 -3.15 14.96
N LEU A 7 -23.85 -2.81 16.25
CA LEU A 7 -24.14 -3.73 17.33
C LEU A 7 -25.22 -3.14 18.25
N ASP A 8 -26.23 -3.95 18.58
CA ASP A 8 -27.21 -3.59 19.62
C ASP A 8 -26.65 -3.92 21.00
N VAL A 9 -26.67 -2.91 21.88
CA VAL A 9 -26.13 -3.00 23.23
C VAL A 9 -27.22 -3.23 24.24
N ASN A 10 -26.97 -4.17 25.14
CA ASN A 10 -27.86 -4.55 26.25
C ASN A 10 -27.04 -4.90 27.50
N GLN A 11 -27.72 -5.21 28.61
CA GLN A 11 -27.09 -5.54 29.90
C GLN A 11 -26.11 -6.74 29.86
N HIS A 12 -26.21 -7.61 28.84
CA HIS A 12 -25.36 -8.79 28.75
C HIS A 12 -24.05 -8.53 28.01
N ASN A 13 -24.01 -7.54 27.09
CA ASN A 13 -22.85 -7.31 26.23
C ASN A 13 -22.18 -5.91 26.42
N PHE A 14 -22.79 -4.97 27.13
CA PHE A 14 -22.29 -3.58 27.15
C PHE A 14 -20.84 -3.49 27.68
N ARG A 15 -20.46 -4.34 28.66
CA ARG A 15 -19.09 -4.34 29.22
C ARG A 15 -18.08 -4.79 28.20
N ASP A 16 -18.41 -5.84 27.46
CA ASP A 16 -17.53 -6.38 26.42
C ASP A 16 -17.42 -5.40 25.26
N VAL A 17 -18.53 -4.76 24.87
CA VAL A 17 -18.53 -3.71 23.85
C VAL A 17 -17.66 -2.54 24.30
N LEU A 18 -17.81 -2.05 25.52
CA LEU A 18 -17.00 -0.96 26.05
C LEU A 18 -15.51 -1.35 26.13
N ALA A 19 -15.20 -2.56 26.59
CA ALA A 19 -13.82 -3.06 26.65
C ALA A 19 -13.20 -3.16 25.26
N ASN A 20 -13.98 -3.50 24.22
CA ASN A 20 -13.49 -3.57 22.85
C ASN A 20 -13.08 -2.21 22.27
N SER A 21 -13.44 -1.10 22.90
CA SER A 21 -12.98 0.25 22.51
C SER A 21 -11.46 0.47 22.65
N VAL A 22 -10.75 -0.47 23.27
CA VAL A 22 -9.27 -0.52 23.29
C VAL A 22 -8.72 -0.93 21.90
N HIS A 23 -9.46 -1.75 21.15
CA HIS A 23 -9.01 -2.25 19.84
C HIS A 23 -9.58 -1.45 18.69
N GLN A 24 -10.80 -0.90 18.86
CA GLN A 24 -11.50 -0.17 17.82
C GLN A 24 -12.36 0.92 18.47
N PRO A 25 -12.34 2.18 17.98
CA PRO A 25 -13.25 3.23 18.44
C PRO A 25 -14.71 2.79 18.38
N ILE A 26 -15.49 3.14 19.39
CA ILE A 26 -16.91 2.79 19.47
C ILE A 26 -17.74 4.05 19.63
N LEU A 27 -18.67 4.25 18.67
CA LEU A 27 -19.66 5.31 18.73
C LEU A 27 -20.92 4.76 19.39
N PHE A 28 -21.11 5.07 20.67
CA PHE A 28 -22.36 4.77 21.38
C PHE A 28 -23.44 5.74 20.97
N TYR A 29 -24.60 5.20 20.61
CA TYR A 29 -25.82 5.94 20.32
C TYR A 29 -26.91 5.57 21.30
N PHE A 30 -27.21 6.47 22.22
CA PHE A 30 -28.28 6.34 23.21
C PHE A 30 -29.56 6.92 22.64
N TRP A 31 -30.58 6.08 22.43
CA TRP A 31 -31.80 6.45 21.73
C TRP A 31 -33.03 5.84 22.41
N ALA A 32 -34.24 6.28 21.99
CA ALA A 32 -35.50 5.68 22.40
C ALA A 32 -36.52 5.70 21.26
N PRO A 33 -37.31 4.62 21.06
CA PRO A 33 -38.35 4.55 20.03
C PRO A 33 -39.45 5.63 20.16
N MET A 34 -39.68 6.11 21.40
CA MET A 34 -40.67 7.18 21.66
C MET A 34 -40.20 8.57 21.19
N SER A 35 -38.92 8.73 20.89
CA SER A 35 -38.35 9.96 20.33
C SER A 35 -38.19 9.79 18.83
N ASP A 36 -39.08 10.38 18.05
CA ASP A 36 -39.02 10.32 16.58
C ASP A 36 -37.68 10.79 16.04
N GLU A 37 -37.10 11.82 16.63
CA GLU A 37 -35.78 12.34 16.26
C GLU A 37 -34.67 11.32 16.51
N SER A 38 -34.74 10.59 17.63
CA SER A 38 -33.80 9.51 17.93
C SER A 38 -33.95 8.34 16.93
N ALA A 39 -35.18 7.92 16.65
CA ALA A 39 -35.45 6.79 15.79
C ALA A 39 -35.01 7.06 14.34
N GLN A 40 -35.21 8.28 13.83
CA GLN A 40 -34.86 8.68 12.46
C GLN A 40 -33.34 8.73 12.23
N LEU A 41 -32.53 8.95 13.27
CA LEU A 41 -31.09 9.04 13.17
C LEU A 41 -30.41 7.66 13.08
N VAL A 42 -31.02 6.59 13.59
CA VAL A 42 -30.45 5.23 13.58
C VAL A 42 -30.02 4.77 12.19
N PRO A 43 -30.89 4.80 11.15
CA PRO A 43 -30.49 4.35 9.80
C PRO A 43 -29.39 5.23 9.19
N GLN A 44 -29.35 6.52 9.50
CA GLN A 44 -28.33 7.44 9.00
C GLN A 44 -26.96 7.13 9.66
N LEU A 45 -26.93 6.83 10.95
CA LEU A 45 -25.72 6.40 11.66
C LEU A 45 -25.22 5.02 11.16
N GLN A 46 -26.13 4.11 10.85
CA GLN A 46 -25.77 2.82 10.25
C GLN A 46 -25.12 3.00 8.87
N GLN A 47 -25.66 3.90 8.05
CA GLN A 47 -25.05 4.25 6.76
C GLN A 47 -23.68 4.92 6.95
N LEU A 48 -23.56 5.82 7.94
CA LEU A 48 -22.30 6.46 8.28
C LEU A 48 -21.24 5.44 8.70
N ALA A 49 -21.58 4.48 9.56
CA ALA A 49 -20.67 3.42 9.98
C ALA A 49 -20.19 2.54 8.80
N GLN A 50 -21.05 2.30 7.80
CA GLN A 50 -20.67 1.62 6.56
C GLN A 50 -19.69 2.46 5.73
N GLN A 51 -19.95 3.76 5.57
CA GLN A 51 -19.06 4.68 4.84
C GLN A 51 -17.66 4.77 5.46
N TYR A 52 -17.59 4.72 6.79
CA TYR A 52 -16.31 4.73 7.51
C TYR A 52 -15.57 3.38 7.47
N GLY A 53 -16.15 2.33 6.90
CA GLY A 53 -15.46 1.08 6.58
C GLY A 53 -14.73 0.44 7.75
N GLY A 54 -15.29 0.50 8.97
CA GLY A 54 -14.68 -0.08 10.17
C GLY A 54 -13.74 0.86 10.94
N ALA A 55 -13.69 2.18 10.64
CA ALA A 55 -12.95 3.15 11.47
C ALA A 55 -13.51 3.24 12.89
N PHE A 56 -14.78 2.94 13.06
CA PHE A 56 -15.45 2.79 14.34
C PHE A 56 -16.54 1.74 14.24
N GLN A 57 -16.97 1.21 15.39
CA GLN A 57 -18.17 0.40 15.52
C GLN A 57 -19.32 1.25 16.07
N LEU A 58 -20.49 1.17 15.45
CA LEU A 58 -21.70 1.81 15.98
C LEU A 58 -22.35 0.88 17.01
N ALA A 59 -22.51 1.35 18.24
CA ALA A 59 -23.15 0.65 19.35
C ALA A 59 -24.47 1.35 19.69
N THR A 60 -25.62 0.77 19.35
CA THR A 60 -26.96 1.34 19.60
C THR A 60 -27.51 0.82 20.92
N LEU A 61 -27.98 1.70 21.79
CA LEU A 61 -28.56 1.36 23.08
C LEU A 61 -29.97 1.97 23.21
N ASN A 62 -30.99 1.11 23.33
CA ASN A 62 -32.34 1.55 23.58
C ASN A 62 -32.52 1.89 25.07
N CYS A 63 -32.56 3.17 25.39
CA CYS A 63 -32.67 3.65 26.77
C CYS A 63 -34.00 3.33 27.46
N GLN A 64 -35.06 2.94 26.71
CA GLN A 64 -36.31 2.49 27.32
C GLN A 64 -36.20 1.07 27.85
N GLU A 65 -35.47 0.21 27.17
CA GLU A 65 -35.25 -1.19 27.55
C GLU A 65 -34.09 -1.29 28.56
N GLU A 66 -33.01 -0.53 28.37
CA GLU A 66 -31.76 -0.61 29.11
C GLU A 66 -31.56 0.60 30.06
N GLN A 67 -32.59 0.94 30.84
CA GLN A 67 -32.59 2.10 31.72
C GLN A 67 -31.43 2.12 32.72
N SER A 68 -31.03 0.94 33.23
CA SER A 68 -29.92 0.81 34.18
C SER A 68 -28.59 1.21 33.58
N ILE A 69 -28.36 0.89 32.31
CA ILE A 69 -27.15 1.25 31.58
C ILE A 69 -27.16 2.74 31.26
N ALA A 70 -28.28 3.26 30.74
CA ALA A 70 -28.44 4.69 30.48
C ALA A 70 -28.16 5.56 31.71
N ALA A 71 -28.62 5.11 32.87
CA ALA A 71 -28.36 5.77 34.13
C ALA A 71 -26.85 5.73 34.54
N GLN A 72 -26.18 4.61 34.32
CA GLN A 72 -24.73 4.49 34.58
C GLN A 72 -23.89 5.44 33.73
N PHE A 73 -24.30 5.65 32.45
CA PHE A 73 -23.67 6.64 31.57
C PHE A 73 -24.09 8.08 31.83
N GLY A 74 -25.03 8.31 32.76
CA GLY A 74 -25.50 9.64 33.10
C GLY A 74 -26.27 10.33 31.98
N ILE A 75 -26.97 9.58 31.14
CA ILE A 75 -27.74 10.11 30.00
C ILE A 75 -28.90 10.94 30.50
N GLN A 76 -28.89 12.25 30.21
CA GLN A 76 -29.89 13.21 30.64
C GLN A 76 -30.83 13.67 29.51
N ALA A 77 -30.40 13.51 28.26
CA ALA A 77 -31.15 13.90 27.09
C ALA A 77 -31.05 12.81 26.01
N LEU A 78 -32.07 12.72 25.16
CA LEU A 78 -32.09 11.81 24.02
C LEU A 78 -32.35 12.61 22.72
N PRO A 79 -31.69 12.23 21.63
CA PRO A 79 -30.60 11.27 21.58
C PRO A 79 -29.31 11.79 22.26
N THR A 80 -28.43 10.89 22.65
CA THR A 80 -27.05 11.22 23.04
C THR A 80 -26.08 10.33 22.29
N ILE A 81 -24.99 10.91 21.82
CA ILE A 81 -23.91 10.23 21.11
C ILE A 81 -22.64 10.38 21.95
N ALA A 82 -21.87 9.31 22.11
CA ALA A 82 -20.58 9.36 22.81
C ALA A 82 -19.57 8.46 22.11
N LEU A 83 -18.40 9.02 21.79
CA LEU A 83 -17.28 8.30 21.21
C LEU A 83 -16.36 7.79 22.31
N PHE A 84 -16.11 6.49 22.31
CA PHE A 84 -15.22 5.81 23.24
C PHE A 84 -13.98 5.30 22.52
N ILE A 85 -12.81 5.60 23.11
CA ILE A 85 -11.50 5.09 22.67
C ILE A 85 -10.73 4.68 23.93
N ASN A 86 -10.09 3.52 23.89
CA ASN A 86 -9.34 2.96 25.03
C ASN A 86 -10.16 2.89 26.34
N GLY A 87 -11.42 2.53 26.27
CA GLY A 87 -12.31 2.41 27.43
C GLY A 87 -12.81 3.73 28.01
N GLN A 88 -12.47 4.88 27.40
CA GLN A 88 -12.80 6.20 27.91
C GLN A 88 -13.66 6.99 26.90
N PRO A 89 -14.64 7.78 27.36
CA PRO A 89 -15.33 8.71 26.49
C PRO A 89 -14.37 9.86 26.13
N VAL A 90 -14.18 10.09 24.83
CA VAL A 90 -13.28 11.15 24.32
C VAL A 90 -14.03 12.36 23.80
N ASP A 91 -15.28 12.18 23.34
CA ASP A 91 -16.14 13.25 22.86
C ASP A 91 -17.60 12.80 22.90
N GLY A 92 -18.55 13.76 22.85
CA GLY A 92 -19.97 13.44 22.83
C GLY A 92 -20.87 14.62 22.49
N LEU A 93 -22.06 14.30 22.00
CA LEU A 93 -23.09 15.25 21.58
C LEU A 93 -24.42 14.86 22.23
N GLY A 94 -25.04 15.80 22.93
CA GLY A 94 -26.36 15.61 23.57
C GLY A 94 -27.45 16.30 22.80
N GLY A 95 -28.65 15.69 22.76
CA GLY A 95 -29.81 16.17 22.03
C GLY A 95 -29.75 15.91 20.52
N PRO A 96 -30.77 16.36 19.76
CA PRO A 96 -30.82 16.19 18.32
C PRO A 96 -29.60 16.81 17.64
N GLN A 97 -28.95 16.04 16.76
CA GLN A 97 -27.76 16.44 16.03
C GLN A 97 -27.91 16.15 14.54
N SER A 98 -27.28 16.94 13.69
CA SER A 98 -27.16 16.65 12.28
C SER A 98 -26.04 15.64 12.04
N ILE A 99 -26.10 14.93 10.90
CA ILE A 99 -25.04 13.99 10.48
C ILE A 99 -23.71 14.72 10.32
N GLU A 100 -23.72 15.95 9.81
CA GLU A 100 -22.53 16.77 9.60
C GLU A 100 -21.82 17.07 10.94
N ALA A 101 -22.57 17.40 11.98
CA ALA A 101 -22.01 17.64 13.32
C ALA A 101 -21.36 16.37 13.91
N ILE A 102 -21.97 15.22 13.66
CA ILE A 102 -21.42 13.92 14.07
C ILE A 102 -20.14 13.59 13.28
N GLN A 103 -20.13 13.81 11.96
CA GLN A 103 -18.96 13.64 11.13
C GLN A 103 -17.82 14.55 11.57
N GLU A 104 -18.11 15.81 11.89
CA GLU A 104 -17.10 16.75 12.40
C GLU A 104 -16.51 16.26 13.73
N MET A 105 -17.34 15.75 14.65
CA MET A 105 -16.86 15.13 15.87
C MET A 105 -15.96 13.91 15.59
N LEU A 106 -16.37 13.02 14.70
CA LEU A 106 -15.59 11.84 14.34
C LEU A 106 -14.24 12.21 13.70
N THR A 107 -14.20 13.20 12.80
CA THR A 107 -12.99 13.65 12.11
C THR A 107 -11.93 14.19 13.09
N ARG A 108 -12.32 14.71 14.25
CA ARG A 108 -11.37 15.15 15.27
C ARG A 108 -10.63 14.03 16.00
N HIS A 109 -11.18 12.82 15.96
CA HIS A 109 -10.69 11.70 16.78
C HIS A 109 -10.32 10.45 15.98
N LEU A 110 -10.85 10.31 14.76
CA LEU A 110 -10.61 9.15 13.91
C LEU A 110 -9.67 9.53 12.77
N LEU A 111 -8.79 8.59 12.47
CA LEU A 111 -7.97 8.69 11.27
C LEU A 111 -8.84 8.64 10.01
N SER A 112 -8.49 9.42 9.01
CA SER A 112 -9.08 9.34 7.68
C SER A 112 -8.88 7.95 7.06
N GLN A 113 -9.57 7.66 5.98
CA GLN A 113 -9.40 6.40 5.26
C GLN A 113 -7.96 6.28 4.73
N GLU A 114 -7.41 7.38 4.24
CA GLU A 114 -6.06 7.47 3.71
C GLU A 114 -5.01 7.26 4.81
N GLU A 115 -5.16 7.93 5.96
CA GLU A 115 -4.25 7.74 7.10
C GLU A 115 -4.23 6.29 7.60
N ARG A 116 -5.38 5.63 7.62
CA ARG A 116 -5.47 4.21 7.97
C ARG A 116 -4.78 3.32 6.94
N ALA A 117 -4.97 3.61 5.65
CA ALA A 117 -4.31 2.88 4.58
C ALA A 117 -2.78 3.04 4.65
N ILE A 118 -2.30 4.25 4.97
CA ILE A 118 -0.88 4.50 5.20
C ILE A 118 -0.36 3.69 6.39
N GLN A 119 -1.02 3.75 7.54
CA GLN A 119 -0.60 2.98 8.71
C GLN A 119 -0.56 1.48 8.43
N GLN A 120 -1.57 0.95 7.72
CA GLN A 120 -1.59 -0.45 7.31
C GLN A 120 -0.42 -0.78 6.39
N ALA A 121 -0.13 0.06 5.40
CA ALA A 121 0.99 -0.16 4.49
C ALA A 121 2.33 -0.10 5.24
N LEU A 122 2.53 0.87 6.13
CA LEU A 122 3.73 0.98 6.96
C LEU A 122 3.93 -0.24 7.88
N GLN A 123 2.84 -0.73 8.47
CA GLN A 123 2.88 -1.96 9.25
C GLN A 123 3.32 -3.15 8.39
N MET A 124 2.73 -3.32 7.21
CA MET A 124 3.12 -4.38 6.27
C MET A 124 4.60 -4.30 5.89
N VAL A 125 5.13 -3.07 5.68
CA VAL A 125 6.57 -2.86 5.43
C VAL A 125 7.41 -3.33 6.62
N SER A 126 7.01 -2.98 7.86
CA SER A 126 7.70 -3.41 9.07
C SER A 126 7.70 -4.93 9.26
N GLU A 127 6.67 -5.60 8.76
CA GLU A 127 6.51 -7.06 8.74
C GLU A 127 7.13 -7.72 7.50
N GLN A 128 7.82 -6.94 6.65
CA GLN A 128 8.46 -7.38 5.40
C GLN A 128 7.49 -7.94 4.36
N GLN A 129 6.22 -7.53 4.41
CA GLN A 129 5.18 -7.93 3.45
C GLN A 129 5.16 -6.96 2.25
N TYR A 130 6.31 -6.79 1.60
CA TYR A 130 6.54 -5.75 0.60
C TYR A 130 5.63 -5.84 -0.64
N GLU A 131 5.32 -7.07 -1.10
CA GLU A 131 4.44 -7.28 -2.25
C GLU A 131 3.01 -6.80 -1.99
N GLN A 132 2.54 -6.88 -0.72
CA GLN A 132 1.22 -6.44 -0.33
C GLN A 132 1.18 -4.94 -0.02
N ALA A 133 2.26 -4.39 0.54
CA ALA A 133 2.38 -2.97 0.86
C ALA A 133 2.52 -2.10 -0.39
N LEU A 134 3.26 -2.56 -1.40
CA LEU A 134 3.59 -1.79 -2.60
C LEU A 134 2.38 -1.20 -3.32
N PRO A 135 1.32 -1.96 -3.68
CA PRO A 135 0.16 -1.40 -4.36
C PRO A 135 -0.55 -0.34 -3.50
N LEU A 136 -0.66 -0.54 -2.18
CA LEU A 136 -1.30 0.44 -1.29
C LEU A 136 -0.55 1.78 -1.29
N LEU A 137 0.79 1.74 -1.27
CA LEU A 137 1.62 2.96 -1.29
C LEU A 137 1.60 3.66 -2.66
N ILE A 138 1.50 2.90 -3.75
CA ILE A 138 1.42 3.46 -5.12
C ILE A 138 0.06 4.13 -5.36
N GLU A 139 -1.02 3.61 -4.81
CA GLU A 139 -2.38 4.11 -5.00
C GLU A 139 -2.73 5.33 -4.14
N LEU A 140 -1.88 5.73 -3.18
CA LEU A 140 -2.10 6.94 -2.38
C LEU A 140 -2.18 8.20 -3.26
N ASP A 141 -2.94 9.18 -2.82
CA ASP A 141 -3.01 10.49 -3.45
C ASP A 141 -1.74 11.33 -3.18
N GLU A 142 -1.46 12.28 -4.07
CA GLU A 142 -0.24 13.11 -4.03
C GLU A 142 0.08 13.78 -2.69
N PRO A 143 -0.85 14.35 -1.91
CA PRO A 143 -0.50 14.93 -0.62
C PRO A 143 0.17 13.95 0.34
N TRP A 144 -0.24 12.67 0.28
CA TRP A 144 0.29 11.62 1.13
C TRP A 144 1.60 11.04 0.62
N LYS A 145 1.73 10.89 -0.69
CA LYS A 145 2.97 10.42 -1.34
C LYS A 145 4.17 11.35 -1.10
N THR A 146 3.92 12.63 -0.81
CA THR A 146 5.00 13.59 -0.54
C THR A 146 5.62 13.44 0.86
N GLN A 147 4.96 12.72 1.77
CA GLN A 147 5.48 12.51 3.11
C GLN A 147 6.75 11.65 3.08
N ALA A 148 7.77 12.06 3.82
CA ALA A 148 9.07 11.38 3.83
C ALA A 148 8.95 9.91 4.28
N GLU A 149 8.13 9.63 5.28
CA GLU A 149 7.89 8.27 5.79
C GLU A 149 7.28 7.36 4.71
N VAL A 150 6.30 7.86 3.96
CA VAL A 150 5.66 7.12 2.85
C VAL A 150 6.66 6.87 1.73
N LYS A 151 7.46 7.86 1.35
CA LYS A 151 8.52 7.70 0.32
C LYS A 151 9.57 6.69 0.73
N LEU A 152 10.00 6.69 2.00
CA LEU A 152 10.97 5.71 2.51
C LEU A 152 10.39 4.29 2.48
N ALA A 153 9.15 4.12 2.92
CA ALA A 153 8.47 2.83 2.87
C ALA A 153 8.27 2.34 1.41
N LEU A 154 7.88 3.25 0.52
CA LEU A 154 7.76 2.95 -0.91
C LEU A 154 9.11 2.54 -1.51
N ALA A 155 10.18 3.27 -1.19
CA ALA A 155 11.53 2.94 -1.65
C ALA A 155 11.97 1.55 -1.16
N GLU A 156 11.70 1.19 0.11
CA GLU A 156 12.02 -0.15 0.63
C GLU A 156 11.23 -1.25 -0.10
N CYS A 157 9.93 -1.03 -0.35
CA CYS A 157 9.12 -1.95 -1.14
C CYS A 157 9.65 -2.10 -2.58
N LEU A 158 10.06 -1.00 -3.20
CA LEU A 158 10.64 -1.01 -4.55
C LEU A 158 11.96 -1.76 -4.59
N LEU A 159 12.85 -1.56 -3.60
CA LEU A 159 14.12 -2.30 -3.47
C LEU A 159 13.89 -3.81 -3.30
N ALA A 160 12.95 -4.19 -2.43
CA ALA A 160 12.58 -5.60 -2.23
C ALA A 160 12.04 -6.26 -3.51
N ASN A 161 11.35 -5.49 -4.36
CA ASN A 161 10.83 -5.90 -5.66
C ASN A 161 11.85 -5.65 -6.80
N ARG A 162 13.09 -5.34 -6.50
CA ARG A 162 14.19 -5.13 -7.46
C ARG A 162 13.97 -3.98 -8.46
N ARG A 163 13.15 -3.00 -8.10
CA ARG A 163 12.88 -1.77 -8.89
C ARG A 163 13.81 -0.64 -8.42
N PHE A 164 15.11 -0.84 -8.63
CA PHE A 164 16.17 0.02 -8.03
C PHE A 164 16.13 1.47 -8.52
N ASP A 165 15.87 1.70 -9.81
CA ASP A 165 15.83 3.06 -10.38
C ASP A 165 14.68 3.87 -9.77
N GLU A 166 13.51 3.25 -9.63
CA GLU A 166 12.35 3.90 -9.01
C GLU A 166 12.57 4.14 -7.51
N ALA A 167 13.22 3.20 -6.82
CA ALA A 167 13.60 3.39 -5.42
C ALA A 167 14.57 4.58 -5.25
N LYS A 168 15.56 4.69 -6.14
CA LYS A 168 16.51 5.81 -6.16
C LYS A 168 15.80 7.15 -6.37
N GLU A 169 14.83 7.21 -7.26
CA GLU A 169 14.01 8.41 -7.48
C GLU A 169 13.29 8.83 -6.20
N GLN A 170 12.61 7.88 -5.51
CA GLN A 170 11.94 8.18 -4.24
C GLN A 170 12.92 8.68 -3.18
N LEU A 171 14.08 8.02 -3.04
CA LEU A 171 15.10 8.39 -2.06
C LEU A 171 15.73 9.75 -2.35
N SER A 172 15.92 10.12 -3.63
CA SER A 172 16.46 11.42 -4.02
C SER A 172 15.59 12.60 -3.59
N ALA A 173 14.30 12.37 -3.41
CA ALA A 173 13.32 13.37 -3.00
C ALA A 173 13.11 13.45 -1.48
N ILE A 174 13.94 12.74 -0.67
CA ILE A 174 13.86 12.77 0.79
C ILE A 174 14.59 14.00 1.34
N PRO A 175 13.93 14.88 2.14
CA PRO A 175 14.57 16.03 2.77
C PRO A 175 15.68 15.61 3.75
N LEU A 176 16.69 16.47 3.91
CA LEU A 176 17.86 16.19 4.75
C LEU A 176 17.52 15.82 6.21
N GLU A 177 16.47 16.42 6.75
CA GLU A 177 15.99 16.17 8.11
C GLU A 177 15.48 14.74 8.35
N TYR A 178 15.11 14.00 7.27
CA TYR A 178 14.66 12.61 7.32
C TYR A 178 15.71 11.61 6.84
N GLN A 179 16.94 12.06 6.56
CA GLN A 179 18.05 11.21 6.12
C GLN A 179 18.80 10.56 7.30
N ASP A 180 18.06 9.79 8.07
CA ASP A 180 18.52 9.06 9.26
C ASP A 180 19.19 7.72 8.92
N GLY A 181 19.29 6.82 9.91
CA GLY A 181 19.83 5.47 9.74
C GLY A 181 19.01 4.59 8.79
N TYR A 182 17.70 4.77 8.73
CA TYR A 182 16.82 4.04 7.82
C TYR A 182 17.09 4.44 6.37
N TYR A 183 17.05 5.73 6.07
CA TYR A 183 17.42 6.26 4.75
C TYR A 183 18.79 5.78 4.28
N LYS A 184 19.82 5.89 5.15
CA LYS A 184 21.19 5.48 4.83
C LYS A 184 21.28 4.00 4.48
N ARG A 185 20.52 3.15 5.14
CA ARG A 185 20.44 1.71 4.82
C ARG A 185 19.89 1.48 3.42
N LEU A 186 18.82 2.20 3.04
CA LEU A 186 18.21 2.06 1.71
C LEU A 186 19.13 2.60 0.61
N ILE A 187 19.78 3.75 0.82
CA ILE A 187 20.78 4.30 -0.10
C ILE A 187 21.95 3.33 -0.31
N ALA A 188 22.45 2.73 0.77
CA ALA A 188 23.55 1.75 0.65
C ALA A 188 23.15 0.52 -0.21
N GLN A 189 21.89 0.12 -0.20
CA GLN A 189 21.39 -0.96 -1.08
C GLN A 189 21.36 -0.51 -2.56
N VAL A 190 20.94 0.73 -2.83
CA VAL A 190 20.98 1.30 -4.19
C VAL A 190 22.43 1.39 -4.69
N GLU A 191 23.33 1.94 -3.87
CA GLU A 191 24.75 2.06 -4.23
C GLU A 191 25.42 0.71 -4.49
N LEU A 192 25.11 -0.32 -3.69
CA LEU A 192 25.60 -1.67 -3.91
C LEU A 192 25.12 -2.25 -5.24
N TYR A 193 23.84 -2.01 -5.58
CA TYR A 193 23.30 -2.41 -6.87
C TYR A 193 24.00 -1.68 -8.03
N GLU A 194 24.18 -0.36 -7.93
CA GLU A 194 24.85 0.45 -8.96
C GLU A 194 26.31 0.01 -9.16
N GLN A 195 27.03 -0.28 -8.08
CA GLN A 195 28.40 -0.82 -8.16
C GLN A 195 28.44 -2.19 -8.85
N ALA A 196 27.47 -3.05 -8.58
CA ALA A 196 27.36 -4.34 -9.26
C ALA A 196 27.00 -4.19 -10.75
N ALA A 197 26.10 -3.23 -11.04
CA ALA A 197 25.62 -2.95 -12.39
C ALA A 197 26.72 -2.34 -13.31
N ASP A 198 27.71 -1.70 -12.72
CA ASP A 198 28.87 -1.08 -13.42
C ASP A 198 30.19 -1.75 -13.00
N SER A 199 30.20 -3.08 -12.92
CA SER A 199 31.39 -3.82 -12.54
C SER A 199 32.51 -3.70 -13.56
N PRO A 200 33.80 -3.84 -13.15
CA PRO A 200 34.93 -3.81 -14.07
C PRO A 200 34.83 -4.84 -15.21
N GLU A 201 34.22 -5.99 -14.93
CA GLU A 201 33.97 -7.05 -15.91
C GLU A 201 32.99 -6.59 -17.00
N ILE A 202 31.90 -5.93 -16.61
CA ILE A 202 30.91 -5.37 -17.56
C ILE A 202 31.58 -4.27 -18.39
N GLN A 203 32.28 -3.34 -17.76
CA GLN A 203 33.00 -2.26 -18.48
C GLN A 203 34.01 -2.80 -19.48
N ALA A 204 34.77 -3.86 -19.13
CA ALA A 204 35.70 -4.51 -20.03
C ALA A 204 35.02 -5.16 -21.26
N LEU A 205 33.89 -5.82 -21.03
CA LEU A 205 33.07 -6.42 -22.12
C LEU A 205 32.47 -5.34 -23.02
N GLU A 206 31.91 -4.25 -22.44
CA GLU A 206 31.38 -3.10 -23.18
C GLU A 206 32.46 -2.47 -24.06
N SER A 207 33.65 -2.20 -23.48
CA SER A 207 34.78 -1.62 -24.20
C SER A 207 35.22 -2.51 -25.35
N THR A 208 35.33 -3.83 -25.12
CA THR A 208 35.78 -4.79 -26.15
C THR A 208 34.74 -4.97 -27.25
N LEU A 209 33.45 -5.02 -26.90
CA LEU A 209 32.35 -5.11 -27.84
C LEU A 209 32.23 -3.81 -28.68
N SER A 210 32.56 -2.65 -28.12
CA SER A 210 32.58 -1.39 -28.87
C SER A 210 33.62 -1.38 -29.98
N GLN A 211 34.72 -2.10 -29.79
CA GLN A 211 35.78 -2.29 -30.82
C GLN A 211 35.40 -3.33 -31.87
N ASN A 212 34.60 -4.33 -31.49
CA ASN A 212 34.09 -5.40 -32.36
C ASN A 212 32.57 -5.54 -32.27
N PRO A 213 31.77 -4.58 -32.78
CA PRO A 213 30.32 -4.57 -32.62
C PRO A 213 29.53 -5.74 -33.21
N THR A 214 30.20 -6.58 -34.04
CA THR A 214 29.62 -7.74 -34.66
C THR A 214 29.97 -9.07 -33.98
N ASP A 215 30.71 -9.04 -32.86
CA ASP A 215 31.05 -10.22 -32.11
C ASP A 215 29.84 -10.75 -31.34
N ALA A 216 29.13 -11.69 -31.93
CA ALA A 216 27.92 -12.27 -31.37
C ALA A 216 28.17 -13.01 -30.01
N LYS A 217 29.36 -13.66 -29.88
CA LYS A 217 29.69 -14.42 -28.69
C LYS A 217 29.88 -13.48 -27.52
N MET A 218 30.62 -12.40 -27.73
CA MET A 218 30.86 -11.38 -26.71
C MET A 218 29.56 -10.62 -26.34
N ALA A 219 28.73 -10.32 -27.33
CA ALA A 219 27.41 -9.72 -27.10
C ALA A 219 26.51 -10.64 -26.26
N ASN A 220 26.52 -11.95 -26.46
CA ASN A 220 25.75 -12.91 -25.66
C ASN A 220 26.28 -12.99 -24.21
N GLU A 221 27.60 -12.96 -24.06
CA GLU A 221 28.24 -12.93 -22.72
C GLU A 221 27.91 -11.64 -21.96
N LEU A 222 28.05 -10.47 -22.59
CA LEU A 222 27.69 -9.18 -22.02
C LEU A 222 26.20 -9.10 -21.66
N ALA A 223 25.33 -9.58 -22.52
CA ALA A 223 23.88 -9.62 -22.22
C ALA A 223 23.57 -10.53 -21.02
N SER A 224 24.30 -11.63 -20.85
CA SER A 224 24.18 -12.50 -19.67
C SER A 224 24.63 -11.79 -18.39
N GLN A 225 25.71 -10.99 -18.45
CA GLN A 225 26.17 -10.17 -17.33
C GLN A 225 25.16 -9.06 -17.00
N TYR A 226 24.62 -8.36 -18.02
CA TYR A 226 23.57 -7.38 -17.82
C TYR A 226 22.33 -8.00 -17.12
N HIS A 227 21.92 -9.20 -17.52
CA HIS A 227 20.81 -9.88 -16.87
C HIS A 227 21.09 -10.23 -15.40
N GLN A 228 22.31 -10.66 -15.07
CA GLN A 228 22.72 -10.97 -13.69
C GLN A 228 22.61 -9.75 -12.79
N VAL A 229 22.90 -8.56 -13.29
CA VAL A 229 22.80 -7.27 -12.58
C VAL A 229 21.47 -6.53 -12.87
N GLN A 230 20.49 -7.21 -13.48
CA GLN A 230 19.13 -6.71 -13.76
C GLN A 230 19.05 -5.53 -14.74
N ARG A 231 20.06 -5.34 -15.57
CA ARG A 231 20.02 -4.46 -16.74
C ARG A 231 19.34 -5.19 -17.91
N ASP A 232 18.12 -5.71 -17.65
CA ASP A 232 17.43 -6.65 -18.56
C ASP A 232 17.02 -6.01 -19.88
N GLU A 233 16.64 -4.73 -19.88
CA GLU A 233 16.33 -4.01 -21.09
C GLU A 233 17.55 -3.89 -22.01
N GLU A 234 18.70 -3.55 -21.45
CA GLU A 234 19.95 -3.46 -22.18
C GLU A 234 20.41 -4.83 -22.69
N ALA A 235 20.25 -5.88 -21.88
CA ALA A 235 20.50 -7.25 -22.30
C ALA A 235 19.65 -7.65 -23.51
N LEU A 236 18.35 -7.41 -23.44
CA LEU A 236 17.41 -7.72 -24.52
C LEU A 236 17.65 -6.86 -25.77
N ASP A 237 17.95 -5.57 -25.62
CA ASP A 237 18.30 -4.70 -26.73
C ASP A 237 19.57 -5.18 -27.46
N LEU A 238 20.58 -5.57 -26.69
CA LEU A 238 21.82 -6.06 -27.23
C LEU A 238 21.63 -7.35 -28.04
N LEU A 239 20.94 -8.35 -27.47
CA LEU A 239 20.65 -9.61 -28.14
C LEU A 239 19.76 -9.39 -29.35
N TRP A 240 18.79 -8.51 -29.28
CA TRP A 240 17.85 -8.21 -30.36
C TRP A 240 18.53 -7.65 -31.62
N ARG A 241 19.60 -6.86 -31.47
CA ARG A 241 20.38 -6.32 -32.59
C ARG A 241 20.89 -7.44 -33.52
N PHE A 242 21.21 -8.61 -32.96
CA PHE A 242 21.66 -9.80 -33.74
C PHE A 242 20.48 -10.65 -34.19
N LEU A 243 19.57 -10.98 -33.26
CA LEU A 243 18.47 -11.91 -33.51
C LEU A 243 17.48 -11.44 -34.59
N LYS A 244 17.29 -10.12 -34.73
CA LYS A 244 16.43 -9.57 -35.79
C LYS A 244 16.95 -9.88 -37.22
N ASN A 245 18.25 -10.15 -37.38
CA ASN A 245 18.88 -10.44 -38.64
C ASN A 245 19.03 -11.96 -38.85
N ASP A 246 19.33 -12.69 -37.78
CA ASP A 246 19.48 -14.15 -37.83
C ASP A 246 19.11 -14.79 -36.49
N LEU A 247 17.97 -15.48 -36.45
CA LEU A 247 17.47 -16.18 -35.26
C LEU A 247 18.34 -17.39 -34.85
N ASN A 248 19.22 -17.87 -35.76
CA ASN A 248 20.12 -18.97 -35.48
C ASN A 248 21.53 -18.52 -35.07
N THR A 249 21.73 -17.25 -34.79
CA THR A 249 22.99 -16.71 -34.32
C THR A 249 23.55 -17.56 -33.16
N LEU A 250 24.84 -17.94 -33.23
CA LEU A 250 25.50 -18.85 -32.30
C LEU A 250 24.80 -20.21 -32.17
N GLU A 251 24.37 -20.76 -33.31
CA GLU A 251 23.66 -22.06 -33.34
C GLU A 251 22.38 -22.09 -32.50
N GLY A 252 21.77 -20.90 -32.28
CA GLY A 252 20.56 -20.70 -31.47
C GLY A 252 20.80 -20.42 -29.99
N GLU A 253 22.04 -20.40 -29.53
CA GLU A 253 22.38 -20.09 -28.13
C GLU A 253 21.91 -18.68 -27.71
N MET A 254 22.14 -17.69 -28.59
CA MET A 254 21.71 -16.30 -28.34
C MET A 254 20.18 -16.20 -28.20
N LYS A 255 19.43 -16.93 -29.02
CA LYS A 255 17.96 -16.99 -28.90
C LYS A 255 17.54 -17.63 -27.57
N LYS A 256 18.27 -18.65 -27.12
CA LYS A 256 18.02 -19.30 -25.83
C LYS A 256 18.22 -18.29 -24.70
N THR A 257 19.36 -17.60 -24.64
CA THR A 257 19.63 -16.54 -23.63
C THR A 257 18.51 -15.48 -23.63
N PHE A 258 18.09 -15.03 -24.81
CA PHE A 258 17.00 -14.06 -24.94
C PHE A 258 15.67 -14.58 -24.36
N MET A 259 15.32 -15.83 -24.65
CA MET A 259 14.11 -16.46 -24.14
C MET A 259 14.16 -16.68 -22.61
N ASP A 260 15.33 -17.03 -22.08
CA ASP A 260 15.55 -17.23 -20.65
C ASP A 260 15.33 -15.90 -19.88
N ILE A 261 15.88 -14.79 -20.39
CA ILE A 261 15.64 -13.44 -19.84
C ILE A 261 14.14 -13.08 -19.88
N LEU A 262 13.48 -13.28 -21.03
CA LEU A 262 12.04 -13.02 -21.14
C LEU A 262 11.22 -13.88 -20.17
N SER A 263 11.63 -15.12 -19.91
CA SER A 263 10.95 -16.01 -18.97
C SER A 263 11.10 -15.52 -17.54
N THR A 264 12.29 -15.09 -17.16
CA THR A 264 12.59 -14.54 -15.82
C THR A 264 11.79 -13.28 -15.51
N LEU A 265 11.63 -12.38 -16.49
CA LEU A 265 10.82 -11.16 -16.35
C LEU A 265 9.31 -11.43 -16.20
N GLY A 266 8.83 -12.61 -16.57
CA GLY A 266 7.42 -13.01 -16.44
C GLY A 266 6.48 -12.40 -17.48
N GLN A 267 5.16 -12.74 -17.38
CA GLN A 267 4.16 -12.34 -18.38
C GLN A 267 3.68 -10.89 -18.24
N GLY A 268 3.69 -10.34 -17.03
CA GLY A 268 3.19 -8.99 -16.74
C GLY A 268 4.19 -7.86 -17.02
N ASN A 269 5.45 -8.20 -17.31
CA ASN A 269 6.49 -7.20 -17.51
C ASN A 269 6.35 -6.51 -18.89
N PRO A 270 6.29 -5.16 -18.95
CA PRO A 270 6.09 -4.41 -20.21
C PRO A 270 7.26 -4.57 -21.18
N ILE A 271 8.51 -4.66 -20.68
CA ILE A 271 9.71 -4.88 -21.51
C ILE A 271 9.63 -6.26 -22.17
N ALA A 272 9.38 -7.31 -21.38
CA ALA A 272 9.22 -8.66 -21.89
C ALA A 272 8.07 -8.77 -22.91
N SER A 273 6.95 -8.08 -22.66
CA SER A 273 5.80 -8.07 -23.58
C SER A 273 6.13 -7.39 -24.91
N ARG A 274 6.96 -6.33 -24.89
CA ARG A 274 7.46 -5.64 -26.10
C ARG A 274 8.31 -6.58 -26.96
N TYR A 275 9.31 -7.23 -26.36
CA TYR A 275 10.21 -8.12 -27.08
C TYR A 275 9.56 -9.42 -27.53
N ARG A 276 8.62 -9.97 -26.77
CA ARG A 276 7.80 -11.12 -27.23
C ARG A 276 7.04 -10.77 -28.50
N ARG A 277 6.39 -9.60 -28.58
CA ARG A 277 5.68 -9.15 -29.79
C ARG A 277 6.63 -9.00 -30.98
N GLN A 278 7.82 -8.43 -30.78
CA GLN A 278 8.83 -8.30 -31.82
C GLN A 278 9.31 -9.67 -32.32
N LEU A 279 9.56 -10.63 -31.44
CA LEU A 279 9.97 -11.97 -31.79
C LEU A 279 8.87 -12.71 -32.58
N TYR A 280 7.62 -12.60 -32.13
CA TYR A 280 6.49 -13.19 -32.88
C TYR A 280 6.37 -12.61 -34.28
N SER A 281 6.59 -11.32 -34.49
CA SER A 281 6.53 -10.68 -35.81
C SER A 281 7.65 -11.12 -36.77
N LEU A 282 8.73 -11.74 -36.28
CA LEU A 282 9.79 -12.34 -37.11
C LEU A 282 9.52 -13.81 -37.44
N LEU A 283 8.66 -14.47 -36.66
CA LEU A 283 8.37 -15.89 -36.84
C LEU A 283 7.16 -16.14 -37.76
N TYR A 284 6.33 -15.13 -37.94
CA TYR A 284 5.09 -15.16 -38.73
C TYR A 284 4.99 -13.96 -39.68
#